data_3bad3c142a074a7df666a86801cacf98
#
_entry.id   3bad3c142a074a7df666a86801cacf98
#
_cell.length_a   1.000
_cell.length_b   1.000
_cell.length_c   1.000
_cell.angle_alpha   90.00
_cell.angle_beta   90.00
_cell.angle_gamma   90.00
#
_symmetry.space_group_name_H-M   'P 1'
#
loop_
_entity.id
_entity.type
_entity.pdbx_description
1 polymer ?
#
loop_
_entity_poly.entity_id
_entity_poly.type
_entity_poly.pdbx_seq_one_letter_code
_entity_poly.pdbx_strand_id
1 'polypeptide(L)'
;MSRMRRSRPRPRTVRPKRPGRLRITALLATVATTAALAAGCGTSGNAASGPVPCTTPGFSADAIKIGWVYPDTGPLAQALGAARSGFIARVEQQNAAGGIHGRKLTFVWRDDAGSAPQNLEAMHDLVENEQVFGVVESTTAASGSADYLHAKGVPVAGLPAEALWADHRYDNMFAHGYVITDGPSVDTFGTFVKARGGTKAAIVLSDADQVSNQISQKVADSLRAAGVEVSPEKFIYNPTHTDPVQLGQQLKEAGVDTVVGALSAVDTSEVMEGARAAGATVKVFLSAAGYDRGVLQEKGPAMAGLYTYMNYVPFLNRTPAHDLYMDAMRAYAPELQPPDQELALVAYLSTDIFLTGLLRGPACPTRASYIETLRGVTDYNAGGLLPGPVDFKNWGQLNLCYTFVRVNNQGTDYELVKDPDGADRWCGNRLRSK
;
A
#
# COMPACT_ATOMS: atom_id res chain seq x y z
N MET A 1 65.56 -9.32 -5.85
CA MET A 1 66.16 -9.45 -4.56
C MET A 1 65.16 -9.14 -3.46
N SER A 2 65.00 -10.03 -2.64
CA SER A 2 64.52 -10.26 -1.28
C SER A 2 63.03 -10.08 -1.00
N ARG A 3 62.37 -11.24 -0.89
CA ARG A 3 61.01 -11.42 -0.31
C ARG A 3 61.14 -11.37 1.22
N MET A 4 60.32 -10.52 1.86
CA MET A 4 60.05 -10.65 3.29
C MET A 4 58.62 -11.15 3.51
N ARG A 5 58.52 -12.43 3.93
CA ARG A 5 57.28 -13.04 4.47
C ARG A 5 57.05 -12.52 5.88
N ARG A 6 55.87 -11.90 6.14
CA ARG A 6 55.39 -11.66 7.51
C ARG A 6 54.37 -12.73 7.87
N SER A 7 54.69 -13.49 8.91
CA SER A 7 53.89 -14.51 9.57
C SER A 7 52.72 -13.93 10.33
N ARG A 8 51.53 -14.53 10.16
CA ARG A 8 50.32 -14.24 10.98
C ARG A 8 50.35 -15.06 12.27
N PRO A 9 49.95 -14.51 13.43
CA PRO A 9 49.78 -15.27 14.66
C PRO A 9 48.43 -16.02 14.66
N ARG A 10 48.44 -17.24 15.22
CA ARG A 10 47.29 -18.13 15.42
C ARG A 10 46.42 -17.65 16.62
N PRO A 11 45.12 -17.78 16.61
CA PRO A 11 44.27 -17.50 17.77
C PRO A 11 44.34 -18.63 18.81
N ARG A 12 44.45 -18.27 20.07
CA ARG A 12 44.39 -19.14 21.25
C ARG A 12 42.95 -19.65 21.47
N THR A 13 42.77 -20.94 21.55
CA THR A 13 41.52 -21.58 21.98
C THR A 13 41.42 -21.53 23.51
N VAL A 14 40.32 -20.95 23.97
CA VAL A 14 39.91 -20.96 25.40
C VAL A 14 38.91 -22.10 25.60
N ARG A 15 39.26 -23.07 26.50
CA ARG A 15 38.38 -24.16 26.93
C ARG A 15 37.37 -23.66 27.96
N PRO A 16 36.05 -24.00 27.86
CA PRO A 16 35.11 -23.72 28.92
C PRO A 16 35.22 -24.71 30.10
N LYS A 17 35.13 -24.16 31.33
CA LYS A 17 35.06 -24.91 32.59
C LYS A 17 33.67 -25.53 32.75
N ARG A 18 33.61 -26.82 33.14
CA ARG A 18 32.41 -27.55 33.53
C ARG A 18 31.93 -27.08 34.93
N PRO A 19 30.62 -26.88 35.19
CA PRO A 19 30.08 -26.68 36.55
C PRO A 19 29.84 -28.02 37.26
N GLY A 20 30.17 -28.05 38.56
CA GLY A 20 30.10 -29.20 39.43
C GLY A 20 28.65 -29.65 39.76
N ARG A 21 28.54 -30.96 39.95
CA ARG A 21 27.29 -31.62 40.41
C ARG A 21 27.11 -31.43 41.90
N LEU A 22 26.01 -30.78 42.29
CA LEU A 22 25.53 -30.78 43.68
C LEU A 22 24.62 -32.00 43.87
N ARG A 23 24.98 -32.87 44.81
CA ARG A 23 24.13 -33.98 45.29
C ARG A 23 23.18 -33.42 46.36
N ILE A 24 21.88 -33.59 46.17
CA ILE A 24 20.88 -33.37 47.21
C ILE A 24 20.28 -34.72 47.59
N THR A 25 20.46 -35.05 48.85
CA THR A 25 19.99 -36.27 49.55
C THR A 25 18.50 -36.22 49.76
N ALA A 26 17.83 -37.34 49.48
CA ALA A 26 16.41 -37.57 49.77
C ALA A 26 16.18 -37.80 51.25
N LEU A 27 15.16 -37.15 51.81
CA LEU A 27 14.53 -37.55 53.08
C LEU A 27 13.12 -38.02 52.80
N LEU A 28 12.87 -39.32 53.06
CA LEU A 28 11.55 -39.92 53.10
C LEU A 28 10.90 -39.58 54.44
N ALA A 29 9.69 -39.06 54.41
CA ALA A 29 8.79 -39.04 55.59
C ALA A 29 7.43 -39.62 55.15
N THR A 30 7.15 -40.79 55.64
CA THR A 30 5.86 -41.51 55.64
C THR A 30 4.94 -40.93 56.68
N VAL A 31 3.70 -40.54 56.38
CA VAL A 31 2.59 -40.44 57.34
C VAL A 31 1.32 -41.00 56.70
N ALA A 32 0.65 -41.79 57.49
CA ALA A 32 -0.46 -42.69 57.18
C ALA A 32 -1.82 -41.99 57.09
N THR A 33 -2.63 -42.57 56.23
CA THR A 33 -4.10 -42.70 56.15
C THR A 33 -4.97 -42.23 57.30
N THR A 34 -5.98 -41.39 56.96
CA THR A 34 -7.34 -41.52 57.56
C THR A 34 -8.39 -41.15 56.48
N ALA A 35 -9.25 -42.11 56.21
CA ALA A 35 -10.43 -41.95 55.36
C ALA A 35 -11.54 -41.21 56.13
N ALA A 36 -12.14 -40.21 55.56
CA ALA A 36 -13.43 -39.68 55.98
C ALA A 36 -14.33 -39.52 54.71
N LEU A 37 -15.34 -40.38 54.65
CA LEU A 37 -16.47 -40.20 53.75
C LEU A 37 -17.28 -38.98 54.20
N ALA A 38 -17.39 -37.97 53.35
CA ALA A 38 -18.44 -36.97 53.42
C ALA A 38 -19.09 -36.86 52.05
N ALA A 39 -20.29 -37.37 51.92
CA ALA A 39 -21.20 -37.08 50.83
C ALA A 39 -21.60 -35.60 50.91
N GLY A 40 -21.21 -34.80 49.90
CA GLY A 40 -21.56 -33.39 49.75
C GLY A 40 -22.03 -33.14 48.33
N CYS A 41 -23.29 -32.77 48.23
CA CYS A 41 -23.98 -32.38 46.99
C CYS A 41 -23.30 -31.30 46.19
N GLY A 42 -23.32 -31.46 44.90
CA GLY A 42 -23.55 -30.40 43.88
C GLY A 42 -22.70 -29.15 43.96
N THR A 43 -21.53 -29.19 43.37
CA THR A 43 -20.98 -28.00 42.72
C THR A 43 -20.95 -28.26 41.23
N SER A 44 -21.82 -27.52 40.52
CA SER A 44 -21.73 -27.36 39.08
C SER A 44 -20.33 -26.87 38.77
N GLY A 45 -19.45 -27.77 38.38
CA GLY A 45 -18.16 -27.44 37.85
C GLY A 45 -18.38 -26.55 36.62
N ASN A 46 -18.08 -25.25 36.74
CA ASN A 46 -17.74 -24.48 35.59
C ASN A 46 -16.56 -25.22 34.93
N ALA A 47 -16.87 -26.09 33.97
CA ALA A 47 -15.91 -26.47 32.96
C ALA A 47 -15.52 -25.13 32.34
N ALA A 48 -14.30 -24.68 32.61
CA ALA A 48 -13.67 -23.62 31.82
C ALA A 48 -13.75 -24.15 30.39
N SER A 49 -14.77 -23.68 29.66
CA SER A 49 -14.88 -23.92 28.23
C SER A 49 -13.62 -23.33 27.64
N GLY A 50 -12.68 -24.20 27.28
CA GLY A 50 -11.55 -23.80 26.44
C GLY A 50 -12.09 -23.01 25.26
N PRO A 51 -11.28 -22.14 24.67
CA PRO A 51 -11.73 -21.31 23.55
C PRO A 51 -12.37 -22.21 22.51
N VAL A 52 -13.63 -21.88 22.13
CA VAL A 52 -14.38 -22.62 21.11
C VAL A 52 -13.51 -22.64 19.85
N PRO A 53 -13.24 -23.82 19.26
CA PRO A 53 -12.43 -23.89 18.05
C PRO A 53 -13.05 -23.02 16.96
N CYS A 54 -12.26 -22.08 16.40
CA CYS A 54 -12.68 -21.26 15.29
C CYS A 54 -12.64 -22.11 14.02
N THR A 55 -13.80 -22.31 13.38
CA THR A 55 -13.93 -23.14 12.16
C THR A 55 -13.85 -22.32 10.88
N THR A 56 -13.69 -21.01 11.00
CA THR A 56 -13.57 -20.12 9.84
C THR A 56 -12.26 -20.41 9.06
N PRO A 57 -12.29 -20.47 7.73
CA PRO A 57 -11.08 -20.63 6.92
C PRO A 57 -9.99 -19.63 7.34
N GLY A 58 -8.74 -20.09 7.38
CA GLY A 58 -7.58 -19.28 7.78
C GLY A 58 -7.38 -19.13 9.29
N PHE A 59 -8.32 -19.58 10.14
CA PHE A 59 -8.15 -19.53 11.58
C PHE A 59 -7.70 -20.88 12.16
N SER A 60 -6.70 -20.81 13.04
CA SER A 60 -6.31 -21.89 13.93
C SER A 60 -6.38 -21.43 15.40
N ALA A 61 -5.94 -22.27 16.33
CA ALA A 61 -5.89 -21.91 17.75
C ALA A 61 -4.93 -20.72 18.00
N ASP A 62 -3.84 -20.65 17.23
CA ASP A 62 -2.69 -19.78 17.46
C ASP A 62 -2.34 -18.87 16.29
N ALA A 63 -3.02 -19.03 15.14
CA ALA A 63 -2.72 -18.25 13.93
C ALA A 63 -3.97 -17.81 13.16
N ILE A 64 -3.80 -16.71 12.40
CA ILE A 64 -4.71 -16.23 11.36
C ILE A 64 -3.91 -16.19 10.06
N LYS A 65 -4.31 -16.99 9.05
CA LYS A 65 -3.66 -17.05 7.74
C LYS A 65 -4.38 -16.13 6.76
N ILE A 66 -3.65 -15.18 6.18
CA ILE A 66 -4.14 -14.22 5.18
C ILE A 66 -3.41 -14.41 3.86
N GLY A 67 -4.06 -14.03 2.76
CA GLY A 67 -3.46 -13.99 1.44
C GLY A 67 -2.80 -12.63 1.17
N TRP A 68 -1.73 -12.63 0.39
CA TRP A 68 -1.10 -11.42 -0.14
C TRP A 68 -0.87 -11.57 -1.65
N VAL A 69 -1.34 -10.59 -2.44
CA VAL A 69 -1.18 -10.58 -3.90
C VAL A 69 -0.57 -9.26 -4.36
N TYR A 70 0.46 -9.35 -5.17
CA TYR A 70 1.10 -8.22 -5.84
C TYR A 70 1.90 -8.72 -7.06
N PRO A 71 2.17 -7.89 -8.07
CA PRO A 71 3.01 -8.27 -9.21
C PRO A 71 4.49 -8.28 -8.80
N ASP A 72 5.04 -9.48 -8.59
CA ASP A 72 6.48 -9.70 -8.36
C ASP A 72 7.24 -9.85 -9.69
N THR A 73 6.51 -10.18 -10.76
CA THR A 73 7.00 -10.26 -12.14
C THR A 73 6.15 -9.42 -13.08
N GLY A 74 6.56 -9.34 -14.35
CA GLY A 74 5.85 -8.59 -15.37
C GLY A 74 6.18 -7.09 -15.39
N PRO A 75 5.47 -6.32 -16.23
CA PRO A 75 5.81 -4.91 -16.48
C PRO A 75 5.61 -3.98 -15.29
N LEU A 76 4.79 -4.38 -14.31
CA LEU A 76 4.49 -3.57 -13.12
C LEU A 76 5.32 -3.96 -11.88
N ALA A 77 6.16 -4.98 -11.97
CA ALA A 77 6.94 -5.49 -10.83
C ALA A 77 7.83 -4.40 -10.21
N GLN A 78 8.51 -3.60 -11.03
CA GLN A 78 9.34 -2.50 -10.53
C GLN A 78 8.51 -1.42 -9.85
N ALA A 79 7.37 -1.05 -10.44
CA ALA A 79 6.53 0.03 -9.92
C ALA A 79 5.87 -0.36 -8.57
N LEU A 80 5.46 -1.62 -8.40
CA LEU A 80 4.71 -2.09 -7.23
C LEU A 80 5.56 -2.89 -6.22
N GLY A 81 6.85 -3.13 -6.52
CA GLY A 81 7.73 -3.98 -5.70
C GLY A 81 7.89 -3.52 -4.24
N ALA A 82 7.89 -2.20 -3.99
CA ALA A 82 7.97 -1.65 -2.63
C ALA A 82 6.77 -2.05 -1.74
N ALA A 83 5.62 -2.40 -2.34
CA ALA A 83 4.41 -2.80 -1.63
C ALA A 83 4.64 -4.01 -0.70
N ARG A 84 5.49 -4.96 -1.13
CA ARG A 84 5.84 -6.14 -0.32
C ARG A 84 6.38 -5.74 1.06
N SER A 85 7.30 -4.79 1.09
CA SER A 85 7.93 -4.34 2.33
C SER A 85 6.92 -3.68 3.27
N GLY A 86 6.01 -2.86 2.75
CA GLY A 86 4.94 -2.24 3.53
C GLY A 86 3.97 -3.25 4.15
N PHE A 87 3.56 -4.25 3.36
CA PHE A 87 2.73 -5.36 3.85
C PHE A 87 3.42 -6.14 4.98
N ILE A 88 4.67 -6.59 4.76
CA ILE A 88 5.44 -7.35 5.75
C ILE A 88 5.62 -6.53 7.03
N ALA A 89 6.02 -5.27 6.90
CA ALA A 89 6.25 -4.40 8.06
C ALA A 89 5.00 -4.27 8.94
N ARG A 90 3.80 -4.11 8.34
CA ARG A 90 2.56 -3.98 9.12
C ARG A 90 2.12 -5.29 9.77
N VAL A 91 2.28 -6.43 9.07
CA VAL A 91 1.99 -7.76 9.63
C VAL A 91 2.89 -8.06 10.82
N GLU A 92 4.20 -7.90 10.65
CA GLU A 92 5.17 -8.23 11.69
C GLU A 92 5.12 -7.26 12.88
N GLN A 93 4.82 -5.98 12.64
CA GLN A 93 4.53 -5.03 13.71
C GLN A 93 3.35 -5.50 14.57
N GLN A 94 2.28 -6.03 13.96
CA GLN A 94 1.14 -6.57 14.69
C GLN A 94 1.52 -7.86 15.44
N ASN A 95 2.32 -8.71 14.82
CA ASN A 95 2.83 -9.94 15.46
C ASN A 95 3.69 -9.63 16.70
N ALA A 96 4.54 -8.60 16.61
CA ALA A 96 5.35 -8.14 17.74
C ALA A 96 4.51 -7.54 18.87
N ALA A 97 3.37 -6.92 18.53
CA ALA A 97 2.39 -6.41 19.51
C ALA A 97 1.54 -7.52 20.15
N GLY A 98 1.79 -8.78 19.87
CA GLY A 98 1.05 -9.94 20.44
C GLY A 98 0.02 -10.56 19.51
N GLY A 99 0.03 -10.20 18.23
CA GLY A 99 -0.91 -10.70 17.22
C GLY A 99 -2.31 -10.10 17.35
N ILE A 100 -3.33 -10.87 17.00
CA ILE A 100 -4.75 -10.47 17.10
C ILE A 100 -5.50 -11.51 17.95
N HIS A 101 -6.07 -11.07 19.03
CA HIS A 101 -6.74 -11.96 20.01
C HIS A 101 -5.87 -13.17 20.41
N GLY A 102 -4.55 -12.92 20.60
CA GLY A 102 -3.57 -13.95 20.96
C GLY A 102 -3.10 -14.86 19.82
N ARG A 103 -3.58 -14.63 18.58
CA ARG A 103 -3.16 -15.38 17.38
C ARG A 103 -2.15 -14.58 16.59
N LYS A 104 -1.11 -15.24 16.10
CA LYS A 104 -0.16 -14.65 15.14
C LYS A 104 -0.76 -14.59 13.76
N LEU A 105 -0.39 -13.55 13.01
CA LEU A 105 -0.68 -13.46 11.58
C LEU A 105 0.36 -14.28 10.82
N THR A 106 -0.11 -15.12 9.92
CA THR A 106 0.70 -15.80 8.91
C THR A 106 0.17 -15.45 7.54
N PHE A 107 0.98 -15.53 6.50
CA PHE A 107 0.52 -15.19 5.16
C PHE A 107 1.10 -16.13 4.10
N VAL A 108 0.36 -16.25 3.01
CA VAL A 108 0.79 -16.89 1.77
C VAL A 108 0.65 -15.85 0.67
N TRP A 109 1.68 -15.69 -0.16
CA TRP A 109 1.65 -14.72 -1.23
C TRP A 109 1.59 -15.38 -2.62
N ARG A 110 1.06 -14.64 -3.59
CA ARG A 110 1.02 -15.03 -5.00
C ARG A 110 1.37 -13.84 -5.87
N ASP A 111 2.06 -14.14 -6.97
CA ASP A 111 2.36 -13.20 -8.05
C ASP A 111 1.19 -13.22 -9.05
N ASP A 112 0.64 -12.05 -9.36
CA ASP A 112 -0.39 -11.92 -10.42
C ASP A 112 0.17 -11.28 -11.70
N ALA A 113 1.46 -10.94 -11.72
CA ALA A 113 2.15 -10.26 -12.82
C ALA A 113 1.43 -9.01 -13.36
N GLY A 114 0.52 -8.41 -12.58
CA GLY A 114 -0.35 -7.30 -12.99
C GLY A 114 -1.38 -7.68 -14.05
N SER A 115 -1.77 -8.94 -14.11
CA SER A 115 -2.66 -9.52 -15.13
C SER A 115 -3.95 -10.02 -14.51
N ALA A 116 -5.11 -9.60 -15.03
CA ALA A 116 -6.41 -10.02 -14.53
C ALA A 116 -6.63 -11.55 -14.55
N PRO A 117 -6.24 -12.30 -15.61
CA PRO A 117 -6.32 -13.76 -15.57
C PRO A 117 -5.44 -14.39 -14.48
N GLN A 118 -4.20 -13.90 -14.29
CA GLN A 118 -3.30 -14.44 -13.27
C GLN A 118 -3.73 -14.03 -11.85
N ASN A 119 -4.33 -12.86 -11.69
CA ASN A 119 -4.95 -12.45 -10.43
C ASN A 119 -6.08 -13.42 -10.05
N LEU A 120 -6.95 -13.80 -11.00
CA LEU A 120 -8.00 -14.79 -10.74
C LEU A 120 -7.42 -16.14 -10.32
N GLU A 121 -6.39 -16.65 -11.00
CA GLU A 121 -5.73 -17.91 -10.65
C GLU A 121 -5.10 -17.85 -9.25
N ALA A 122 -4.40 -16.75 -8.94
CA ALA A 122 -3.82 -16.51 -7.64
C ALA A 122 -4.87 -16.52 -6.52
N MET A 123 -6.02 -15.86 -6.75
CA MET A 123 -7.10 -15.81 -5.76
C MET A 123 -7.81 -17.15 -5.59
N HIS A 124 -7.99 -17.93 -6.66
CA HIS A 124 -8.50 -19.30 -6.55
C HIS A 124 -7.59 -20.16 -5.66
N ASP A 125 -6.28 -20.10 -5.89
CA ASP A 125 -5.32 -20.88 -5.10
C ASP A 125 -5.32 -20.47 -3.63
N LEU A 126 -5.29 -19.17 -3.34
CA LEU A 126 -5.32 -18.64 -1.97
C LEU A 126 -6.60 -19.02 -1.21
N VAL A 127 -7.75 -18.98 -1.89
CA VAL A 127 -9.05 -19.22 -1.25
C VAL A 127 -9.37 -20.70 -1.13
N GLU A 128 -9.13 -21.50 -2.17
CA GLU A 128 -9.57 -22.89 -2.24
C GLU A 128 -8.52 -23.87 -1.74
N ASN A 129 -7.23 -23.68 -2.07
CA ASN A 129 -6.15 -24.57 -1.66
C ASN A 129 -5.53 -24.13 -0.34
N GLU A 130 -5.15 -22.87 -0.24
CA GLU A 130 -4.53 -22.33 0.96
C GLU A 130 -5.54 -22.00 2.07
N GLN A 131 -6.82 -21.86 1.73
CA GLN A 131 -7.90 -21.57 2.68
C GLN A 131 -7.60 -20.33 3.56
N VAL A 132 -7.12 -19.24 2.97
CA VAL A 132 -6.86 -18.00 3.69
C VAL A 132 -8.18 -17.38 4.19
N PHE A 133 -8.13 -16.61 5.28
CA PHE A 133 -9.32 -15.90 5.80
C PHE A 133 -9.82 -14.82 4.84
N GLY A 134 -8.92 -14.03 4.34
CA GLY A 134 -9.13 -12.94 3.40
C GLY A 134 -7.82 -12.54 2.76
N VAL A 135 -7.84 -11.52 1.92
CA VAL A 135 -6.69 -11.12 1.10
C VAL A 135 -6.37 -9.64 1.26
N VAL A 136 -5.09 -9.34 1.29
CA VAL A 136 -4.58 -7.99 1.03
C VAL A 136 -3.93 -8.00 -0.35
N GLU A 137 -4.16 -6.96 -1.17
CA GLU A 137 -3.56 -6.89 -2.50
C GLU A 137 -3.04 -5.50 -2.86
N SER A 138 -1.96 -5.47 -3.62
CA SER A 138 -1.41 -4.26 -4.23
C SER A 138 -1.17 -4.50 -5.71
N THR A 139 -2.23 -4.42 -6.48
CA THR A 139 -2.24 -4.70 -7.92
C THR A 139 -3.16 -3.74 -8.68
N THR A 140 -2.98 -3.64 -9.98
CA THR A 140 -3.91 -2.98 -10.90
C THR A 140 -4.79 -3.98 -11.66
N ALA A 141 -4.85 -5.23 -11.19
CA ALA A 141 -5.55 -6.33 -11.85
C ALA A 141 -6.69 -6.93 -10.99
N ALA A 142 -7.16 -6.20 -9.98
CA ALA A 142 -8.20 -6.65 -9.04
C ALA A 142 -9.53 -7.03 -9.75
N SER A 143 -9.82 -6.43 -10.91
CA SER A 143 -10.99 -6.77 -11.75
C SER A 143 -11.00 -8.23 -12.20
N GLY A 144 -9.85 -8.91 -12.24
CA GLY A 144 -9.77 -10.32 -12.58
C GLY A 144 -10.51 -11.23 -11.61
N SER A 145 -10.50 -10.90 -10.33
CA SER A 145 -11.04 -11.78 -9.28
C SER A 145 -12.19 -11.18 -8.46
N ALA A 146 -12.54 -9.91 -8.65
CA ALA A 146 -13.51 -9.22 -7.81
C ALA A 146 -14.87 -9.95 -7.72
N ASP A 147 -15.43 -10.40 -8.86
CA ASP A 147 -16.69 -11.14 -8.89
C ASP A 147 -16.59 -12.49 -8.14
N TYR A 148 -15.47 -13.20 -8.31
CA TYR A 148 -15.21 -14.47 -7.61
C TYR A 148 -15.12 -14.27 -6.09
N LEU A 149 -14.31 -13.30 -5.64
CA LEU A 149 -14.13 -13.01 -4.23
C LEU A 149 -15.41 -12.50 -3.56
N HIS A 150 -16.19 -11.69 -4.28
CA HIS A 150 -17.51 -11.26 -3.82
C HIS A 150 -18.47 -12.45 -3.68
N ALA A 151 -18.58 -13.32 -4.70
CA ALA A 151 -19.44 -14.51 -4.67
C ALA A 151 -19.06 -15.48 -3.52
N LYS A 152 -17.78 -15.55 -3.15
CA LYS A 152 -17.28 -16.38 -2.04
C LYS A 152 -17.33 -15.64 -0.68
N GLY A 153 -17.74 -14.38 -0.64
CA GLY A 153 -17.74 -13.54 0.56
C GLY A 153 -16.35 -13.38 1.19
N VAL A 154 -15.28 -13.35 0.39
CA VAL A 154 -13.91 -13.21 0.85
C VAL A 154 -13.59 -11.73 1.06
N PRO A 155 -13.23 -11.28 2.27
CA PRO A 155 -12.85 -9.89 2.48
C PRO A 155 -11.50 -9.56 1.83
N VAL A 156 -11.44 -8.39 1.21
CA VAL A 156 -10.26 -7.88 0.51
C VAL A 156 -9.96 -6.46 0.96
N ALA A 157 -8.70 -6.13 1.23
CA ALA A 157 -8.26 -4.75 1.39
C ALA A 157 -7.09 -4.50 0.43
N GLY A 158 -7.06 -3.32 -0.22
CA GLY A 158 -6.00 -3.14 -1.21
C GLY A 158 -5.88 -1.76 -1.83
N LEU A 159 -5.07 -1.70 -2.88
CA LEU A 159 -4.80 -0.52 -3.69
C LEU A 159 -6.02 -0.19 -4.56
N PRO A 160 -6.70 0.95 -4.34
CA PRO A 160 -7.92 1.32 -5.07
C PRO A 160 -7.59 1.92 -6.46
N ALA A 161 -6.86 1.18 -7.28
CA ALA A 161 -6.43 1.65 -8.60
C ALA A 161 -7.54 1.61 -9.66
N GLU A 162 -8.54 0.73 -9.49
CA GLU A 162 -9.64 0.55 -10.43
C GLU A 162 -10.97 1.09 -9.88
N ALA A 163 -11.89 1.47 -10.77
CA ALA A 163 -13.21 2.00 -10.38
C ALA A 163 -14.07 1.00 -9.59
N LEU A 164 -13.85 -0.29 -9.78
CA LEU A 164 -14.58 -1.36 -9.08
C LEU A 164 -14.48 -1.27 -7.54
N TRP A 165 -13.39 -0.71 -7.01
CA TRP A 165 -13.23 -0.50 -5.57
C TRP A 165 -14.29 0.43 -4.97
N ALA A 166 -14.84 1.31 -5.79
CA ALA A 166 -15.91 2.23 -5.42
C ALA A 166 -17.31 1.69 -5.74
N ASP A 167 -17.42 0.55 -6.44
CA ASP A 167 -18.69 -0.06 -6.82
C ASP A 167 -19.35 -0.74 -5.60
N HIS A 168 -20.53 -0.28 -5.23
CA HIS A 168 -21.31 -0.80 -4.10
C HIS A 168 -21.72 -2.28 -4.23
N ARG A 169 -21.53 -2.90 -5.38
CA ARG A 169 -21.68 -4.33 -5.57
C ARG A 169 -20.63 -5.12 -4.75
N TYR A 170 -19.42 -4.58 -4.60
CA TYR A 170 -18.32 -5.26 -3.91
C TYR A 170 -18.17 -4.79 -2.46
N ASP A 171 -19.16 -5.12 -1.64
CA ASP A 171 -19.18 -4.77 -0.20
C ASP A 171 -18.06 -5.44 0.61
N ASN A 172 -17.41 -6.46 0.07
CA ASN A 172 -16.27 -7.18 0.63
C ASN A 172 -14.90 -6.52 0.35
N MET A 173 -14.83 -5.43 -0.45
CA MET A 173 -13.59 -4.76 -0.85
C MET A 173 -13.41 -3.43 -0.12
N PHE A 174 -12.24 -3.22 0.49
CA PHE A 174 -11.93 -2.07 1.36
C PHE A 174 -10.70 -1.32 0.91
N ALA A 175 -10.77 0.01 0.88
CA ALA A 175 -9.66 0.89 0.52
C ALA A 175 -9.71 2.21 1.30
N HIS A 176 -8.57 2.91 1.40
CA HIS A 176 -8.46 4.17 2.14
C HIS A 176 -8.96 5.41 1.37
N GLY A 177 -9.38 5.25 0.13
CA GLY A 177 -9.89 6.35 -0.69
C GLY A 177 -10.05 5.95 -2.15
N TYR A 178 -10.67 6.81 -2.95
CA TYR A 178 -11.02 6.49 -4.34
C TYR A 178 -10.67 7.67 -5.24
N VAL A 179 -9.65 7.48 -6.08
CA VAL A 179 -9.23 8.44 -7.13
C VAL A 179 -10.09 8.26 -8.39
N ILE A 180 -10.53 7.04 -8.64
CA ILE A 180 -11.38 6.66 -9.77
C ILE A 180 -12.70 6.11 -9.26
N THR A 181 -13.80 6.54 -9.90
CA THR A 181 -15.14 5.97 -9.78
C THR A 181 -15.76 5.93 -11.16
N ASP A 182 -16.86 5.20 -11.37
CA ASP A 182 -17.58 5.17 -12.65
C ASP A 182 -18.24 6.52 -13.02
N GLY A 183 -18.31 7.43 -12.07
CA GLY A 183 -18.88 8.75 -12.30
C GLY A 183 -17.88 9.80 -12.82
N PRO A 184 -18.29 11.06 -12.86
CA PRO A 184 -17.44 12.18 -13.27
C PRO A 184 -16.29 12.38 -12.29
N SER A 185 -15.20 13.00 -12.79
CA SER A 185 -14.02 13.37 -12.03
C SER A 185 -14.27 14.54 -11.06
N VAL A 186 -13.22 15.06 -10.48
CA VAL A 186 -13.18 16.20 -9.57
C VAL A 186 -12.49 17.39 -10.27
N ASP A 187 -12.88 18.64 -9.95
CA ASP A 187 -12.27 19.84 -10.52
C ASP A 187 -10.91 20.20 -9.90
N THR A 188 -10.50 19.56 -8.82
CA THR A 188 -9.28 19.84 -8.05
C THR A 188 -8.00 19.86 -8.92
N PHE A 189 -7.84 18.88 -9.82
CA PHE A 189 -6.65 18.81 -10.65
C PHE A 189 -6.56 19.95 -11.67
N GLY A 190 -7.69 20.29 -12.29
CA GLY A 190 -7.80 21.42 -13.23
C GLY A 190 -7.54 22.75 -12.55
N THR A 191 -8.10 22.96 -11.36
CA THR A 191 -7.87 24.13 -10.53
C THR A 191 -6.39 24.26 -10.16
N PHE A 192 -5.76 23.16 -9.77
CA PHE A 192 -4.33 23.10 -9.44
C PHE A 192 -3.48 23.49 -10.67
N VAL A 193 -3.68 22.84 -11.80
CA VAL A 193 -2.89 23.08 -13.02
C VAL A 193 -3.02 24.54 -13.47
N LYS A 194 -4.24 25.08 -13.45
CA LYS A 194 -4.49 26.47 -13.80
C LYS A 194 -3.78 27.44 -12.86
N ALA A 195 -3.79 27.19 -11.56
CA ALA A 195 -3.07 27.98 -10.57
C ALA A 195 -1.55 27.93 -10.73
N ARG A 196 -1.01 26.89 -11.39
CA ARG A 196 0.42 26.76 -11.76
C ARG A 196 0.70 27.34 -13.17
N GLY A 197 -0.26 27.94 -13.82
CA GLY A 197 -0.09 28.61 -15.14
C GLY A 197 -0.15 27.68 -16.34
N GLY A 198 -0.67 26.44 -16.15
CA GLY A 198 -0.92 25.51 -17.24
C GLY A 198 -2.11 25.95 -18.09
N THR A 199 -1.98 25.89 -19.41
CA THR A 199 -2.99 26.33 -20.37
C THR A 199 -3.34 25.29 -21.40
N LYS A 200 -2.35 24.47 -21.82
CA LYS A 200 -2.52 23.40 -22.80
C LYS A 200 -1.79 22.14 -22.33
N ALA A 201 -2.51 21.04 -22.22
CA ALA A 201 -2.03 19.78 -21.64
C ALA A 201 -1.91 18.67 -22.68
N ALA A 202 -0.81 17.90 -22.59
CA ALA A 202 -0.70 16.55 -23.13
C ALA A 202 -1.01 15.52 -22.06
N ILE A 203 -1.71 14.45 -22.46
CA ILE A 203 -1.92 13.27 -21.61
C ILE A 203 -0.99 12.17 -22.11
N VAL A 204 0.02 11.82 -21.31
CA VAL A 204 0.94 10.73 -21.63
C VAL A 204 0.37 9.44 -21.05
N LEU A 205 0.17 8.47 -21.92
CA LEU A 205 -0.45 7.18 -21.62
C LEU A 205 0.60 6.06 -21.66
N SER A 206 0.38 5.02 -20.86
CA SER A 206 1.13 3.76 -20.98
C SER A 206 0.42 2.83 -21.96
N ASP A 207 1.15 2.10 -22.77
CA ASP A 207 0.58 1.00 -23.57
C ASP A 207 0.48 -0.33 -22.80
N ALA A 208 1.13 -0.39 -21.66
CA ALA A 208 1.17 -1.57 -20.79
C ALA A 208 0.15 -1.53 -19.64
N ASP A 209 -0.34 -0.34 -19.24
CA ASP A 209 -1.20 -0.17 -18.06
C ASP A 209 -2.47 0.65 -18.38
N GLN A 210 -3.57 -0.06 -18.58
CA GLN A 210 -4.88 0.56 -18.87
C GLN A 210 -5.48 1.28 -17.66
N VAL A 211 -5.14 0.85 -16.45
CA VAL A 211 -5.62 1.48 -15.21
C VAL A 211 -4.99 2.86 -15.04
N SER A 212 -3.67 2.96 -15.21
CA SER A 212 -2.97 4.25 -15.25
C SER A 212 -3.54 5.20 -16.31
N ASN A 213 -3.95 4.66 -17.46
CA ASN A 213 -4.61 5.43 -18.51
C ASN A 213 -5.98 5.97 -18.05
N GLN A 214 -6.76 5.19 -17.31
CA GLN A 214 -8.05 5.64 -16.74
C GLN A 214 -7.84 6.79 -15.75
N ILE A 215 -6.85 6.69 -14.85
CA ILE A 215 -6.48 7.77 -13.94
C ILE A 215 -6.14 9.05 -14.71
N SER A 216 -5.29 8.93 -15.71
CA SER A 216 -4.85 10.06 -16.57
C SER A 216 -6.04 10.71 -17.28
N GLN A 217 -7.01 9.94 -17.77
CA GLN A 217 -8.23 10.47 -18.39
C GLN A 217 -9.12 11.20 -17.38
N LYS A 218 -9.26 10.73 -16.13
CA LYS A 218 -9.99 11.45 -15.09
C LYS A 218 -9.35 12.80 -14.77
N VAL A 219 -8.02 12.86 -14.74
CA VAL A 219 -7.31 14.14 -14.61
C VAL A 219 -7.58 15.04 -15.83
N ALA A 220 -7.52 14.49 -17.06
CA ALA A 220 -7.83 15.25 -18.29
C ALA A 220 -9.24 15.85 -18.25
N ASP A 221 -10.23 15.14 -17.74
CA ASP A 221 -11.58 15.67 -17.61
C ASP A 221 -11.64 16.86 -16.62
N SER A 222 -10.87 16.77 -15.54
CA SER A 222 -10.70 17.88 -14.59
C SER A 222 -10.07 19.11 -15.25
N LEU A 223 -9.04 18.91 -16.08
CA LEU A 223 -8.36 19.97 -16.82
C LEU A 223 -9.33 20.67 -17.77
N ARG A 224 -10.08 19.91 -18.57
CA ARG A 224 -11.09 20.44 -19.51
C ARG A 224 -12.15 21.26 -18.80
N ALA A 225 -12.62 20.78 -17.64
CA ALA A 225 -13.60 21.50 -16.82
C ALA A 225 -13.08 22.85 -16.30
N ALA A 226 -11.78 22.95 -16.02
CA ALA A 226 -11.12 24.18 -15.61
C ALA A 226 -10.77 25.13 -16.79
N GLY A 227 -11.05 24.73 -18.04
CA GLY A 227 -10.71 25.48 -19.23
C GLY A 227 -9.25 25.39 -19.65
N VAL A 228 -8.54 24.33 -19.22
CA VAL A 228 -7.23 23.95 -19.76
C VAL A 228 -7.47 23.15 -21.03
N GLU A 229 -6.88 23.57 -22.14
CA GLU A 229 -6.94 22.82 -23.41
C GLU A 229 -6.24 21.47 -23.22
N VAL A 230 -6.88 20.37 -23.62
CA VAL A 230 -6.24 19.05 -23.66
C VAL A 230 -6.00 18.68 -25.10
N SER A 231 -4.73 18.48 -25.47
CA SER A 231 -4.34 18.09 -26.83
C SER A 231 -5.13 16.84 -27.28
N PRO A 232 -5.65 16.82 -28.52
CA PRO A 232 -6.29 15.64 -29.07
C PRO A 232 -5.30 14.55 -29.48
N GLU A 233 -4.00 14.87 -29.51
CA GLU A 233 -2.94 13.95 -29.89
C GLU A 233 -2.73 12.90 -28.80
N LYS A 234 -2.35 11.70 -29.23
CA LYS A 234 -2.02 10.59 -28.33
C LYS A 234 -0.50 10.59 -28.09
N PHE A 235 -0.11 10.77 -26.86
CA PHE A 235 1.26 10.63 -26.40
C PHE A 235 1.35 9.32 -25.64
N ILE A 236 2.15 8.38 -26.14
CA ILE A 236 2.31 7.04 -25.54
C ILE A 236 3.75 6.86 -25.14
N TYR A 237 3.96 6.39 -23.91
CA TYR A 237 5.27 6.04 -23.41
C TYR A 237 5.31 4.54 -23.04
N ASN A 238 6.38 3.89 -23.52
CA ASN A 238 6.76 2.54 -23.15
C ASN A 238 8.28 2.51 -22.96
N PRO A 239 8.80 2.09 -21.79
CA PRO A 239 10.23 2.15 -21.49
C PRO A 239 11.10 1.28 -22.41
N THR A 240 10.51 0.28 -23.11
CA THR A 240 11.27 -0.66 -23.96
C THR A 240 11.44 -0.19 -25.41
N HIS A 241 10.57 0.70 -25.90
CA HIS A 241 10.59 1.09 -27.34
C HIS A 241 10.23 2.55 -27.64
N THR A 242 9.88 3.35 -26.63
CA THR A 242 9.69 4.80 -26.84
C THR A 242 11.01 5.52 -26.59
N ASP A 243 11.47 6.32 -27.57
CA ASP A 243 12.56 7.26 -27.35
C ASP A 243 12.01 8.48 -26.60
N PRO A 244 12.47 8.78 -25.38
CA PRO A 244 11.98 9.92 -24.61
C PRO A 244 12.21 11.26 -25.28
N VAL A 245 13.30 11.42 -26.08
CA VAL A 245 13.60 12.66 -26.78
C VAL A 245 12.64 12.87 -27.98
N GLN A 246 12.28 11.80 -28.68
CA GLN A 246 11.26 11.88 -29.73
C GLN A 246 9.89 12.24 -29.17
N LEU A 247 9.50 11.63 -28.03
CA LEU A 247 8.28 12.01 -27.33
C LEU A 247 8.34 13.49 -26.90
N GLY A 248 9.48 13.94 -26.39
CA GLY A 248 9.72 15.33 -26.04
C GLY A 248 9.56 16.29 -27.22
N GLN A 249 10.00 15.90 -28.43
CA GLN A 249 9.79 16.66 -29.65
C GLN A 249 8.30 16.76 -30.02
N GLN A 250 7.56 15.66 -29.93
CA GLN A 250 6.09 15.66 -30.12
C GLN A 250 5.39 16.60 -29.15
N LEU A 251 5.75 16.56 -27.85
CA LEU A 251 5.22 17.48 -26.85
C LEU A 251 5.51 18.96 -27.19
N LYS A 252 6.72 19.24 -27.67
CA LYS A 252 7.11 20.58 -28.08
C LYS A 252 6.35 21.06 -29.33
N GLU A 253 6.21 20.22 -30.33
CA GLU A 253 5.48 20.52 -31.59
C GLU A 253 3.99 20.73 -31.30
N ALA A 254 3.42 19.98 -30.39
CA ALA A 254 2.03 20.16 -29.91
C ALA A 254 1.84 21.47 -29.12
N GLY A 255 2.94 22.17 -28.76
CA GLY A 255 2.89 23.43 -28.02
C GLY A 255 2.26 23.34 -26.66
N VAL A 256 2.41 22.19 -25.99
CA VAL A 256 1.86 21.98 -24.65
C VAL A 256 2.76 22.57 -23.57
N ASP A 257 2.16 23.15 -22.54
CA ASP A 257 2.85 23.66 -21.35
C ASP A 257 2.56 22.85 -20.08
N THR A 258 1.76 21.82 -20.22
CA THR A 258 1.37 20.90 -19.15
C THR A 258 1.47 19.45 -19.65
N VAL A 259 2.06 18.58 -18.87
CA VAL A 259 2.12 17.13 -19.12
C VAL A 259 1.51 16.41 -17.94
N VAL A 260 0.55 15.54 -18.22
CA VAL A 260 -0.13 14.71 -17.19
C VAL A 260 0.04 13.25 -17.54
N GLY A 261 0.36 12.43 -16.53
CA GLY A 261 0.43 10.98 -16.68
C GLY A 261 0.24 10.28 -15.35
N ALA A 262 0.03 8.97 -15.38
CA ALA A 262 0.05 8.09 -14.24
C ALA A 262 1.07 6.97 -14.45
N LEU A 263 2.22 7.34 -15.02
CA LEU A 263 3.36 6.46 -15.23
C LEU A 263 4.11 6.21 -13.93
N SER A 264 4.96 5.18 -13.87
CA SER A 264 5.87 5.01 -12.75
C SER A 264 6.74 6.25 -12.52
N ALA A 265 7.33 6.38 -11.34
CA ALA A 265 8.24 7.49 -11.03
C ALA A 265 9.45 7.51 -11.98
N VAL A 266 9.98 6.32 -12.32
CA VAL A 266 11.10 6.16 -13.27
C VAL A 266 10.69 6.62 -14.66
N ASP A 267 9.60 6.08 -15.21
CA ASP A 267 9.10 6.42 -16.54
C ASP A 267 8.77 7.92 -16.66
N THR A 268 8.15 8.48 -15.60
CA THR A 268 7.87 9.92 -15.53
C THR A 268 9.16 10.73 -15.61
N SER A 269 10.24 10.31 -14.92
CA SER A 269 11.53 11.00 -14.96
C SER A 269 12.14 10.99 -16.36
N GLU A 270 12.01 9.90 -17.09
CA GLU A 270 12.51 9.76 -18.46
C GLU A 270 11.74 10.63 -19.46
N VAL A 271 10.39 10.68 -19.32
CA VAL A 271 9.57 11.61 -20.12
C VAL A 271 9.95 13.06 -19.86
N MET A 272 10.18 13.43 -18.60
CA MET A 272 10.61 14.78 -18.22
C MET A 272 11.99 15.13 -18.80
N GLU A 273 12.93 14.21 -18.72
CA GLU A 273 14.28 14.39 -19.27
C GLU A 273 14.24 14.53 -20.80
N GLY A 274 13.49 13.67 -21.49
CA GLY A 274 13.29 13.74 -22.93
C GLY A 274 12.63 15.05 -23.36
N ALA A 275 11.62 15.53 -22.66
CA ALA A 275 10.98 16.81 -22.93
C ALA A 275 11.97 17.98 -22.80
N ARG A 276 12.82 17.99 -21.78
CA ARG A 276 13.86 19.00 -21.58
C ARG A 276 14.92 18.93 -22.68
N ALA A 277 15.39 17.72 -23.03
CA ALA A 277 16.38 17.52 -24.09
C ALA A 277 15.88 17.99 -25.46
N ALA A 278 14.59 17.81 -25.75
CA ALA A 278 13.92 18.33 -26.93
C ALA A 278 13.68 19.86 -26.88
N GLY A 279 13.88 20.50 -25.74
CA GLY A 279 13.61 21.93 -25.54
C GLY A 279 12.11 22.26 -25.48
N ALA A 280 11.28 21.36 -25.00
CA ALA A 280 9.87 21.62 -24.67
C ALA A 280 9.78 22.52 -23.43
N THR A 281 8.90 23.53 -23.49
CA THR A 281 8.68 24.45 -22.35
C THR A 281 7.47 24.02 -21.56
N VAL A 282 7.67 23.07 -20.63
CA VAL A 282 6.61 22.53 -19.77
C VAL A 282 6.65 23.23 -18.42
N LYS A 283 5.55 23.89 -18.04
CA LYS A 283 5.36 24.56 -16.75
C LYS A 283 4.92 23.59 -15.65
N VAL A 284 4.10 22.60 -16.03
CA VAL A 284 3.49 21.65 -15.10
C VAL A 284 3.69 20.23 -15.60
N PHE A 285 4.50 19.44 -14.90
CA PHE A 285 4.46 17.99 -14.98
C PHE A 285 3.67 17.48 -13.77
N LEU A 286 2.55 16.79 -14.00
CA LEU A 286 1.67 16.27 -12.96
C LEU A 286 1.51 14.76 -13.10
N SER A 287 1.90 14.01 -12.08
CA SER A 287 1.79 12.55 -12.05
C SER A 287 1.02 12.06 -10.83
N ALA A 288 0.32 10.94 -10.98
CA ALA A 288 -0.26 10.18 -9.88
C ALA A 288 0.80 9.42 -9.05
N ALA A 289 1.95 9.13 -9.65
CA ALA A 289 3.10 8.51 -9.02
C ALA A 289 4.31 9.43 -9.12
N GLY A 290 5.25 9.27 -8.21
CA GLY A 290 6.47 10.10 -8.20
C GLY A 290 6.85 10.59 -6.80
N TYR A 291 6.08 10.26 -5.78
CA TYR A 291 6.46 10.49 -4.38
C TYR A 291 7.27 9.31 -3.85
N ASP A 292 8.39 9.06 -4.52
CA ASP A 292 9.31 7.95 -4.26
C ASP A 292 10.71 8.48 -3.99
N ARG A 293 11.15 8.37 -2.74
CA ARG A 293 12.46 8.86 -2.34
C ARG A 293 13.62 8.04 -2.92
N GLY A 294 13.40 6.77 -3.21
CA GLY A 294 14.41 5.93 -3.87
C GLY A 294 14.69 6.42 -5.28
N VAL A 295 13.65 6.63 -6.06
CA VAL A 295 13.78 7.20 -7.42
C VAL A 295 14.30 8.64 -7.37
N LEU A 296 13.88 9.45 -6.39
CA LEU A 296 14.41 10.81 -6.22
C LEU A 296 15.91 10.83 -5.96
N GLN A 297 16.44 9.91 -5.16
CA GLN A 297 17.88 9.80 -4.90
C GLN A 297 18.67 9.41 -6.16
N GLU A 298 18.08 8.59 -7.02
CA GLU A 298 18.71 8.12 -8.25
C GLU A 298 18.55 9.11 -9.43
N LYS A 299 17.33 9.62 -9.62
CA LYS A 299 16.90 10.40 -10.80
C LYS A 299 16.53 11.85 -10.48
N GLY A 300 16.84 12.35 -9.30
CA GLY A 300 16.34 13.62 -8.79
C GLY A 300 16.46 14.81 -9.77
N PRO A 301 17.62 15.07 -10.42
CA PRO A 301 17.73 16.13 -11.42
C PRO A 301 16.73 16.00 -12.58
N ALA A 302 16.44 14.77 -13.03
CA ALA A 302 15.42 14.49 -14.05
C ALA A 302 13.99 14.78 -13.53
N MET A 303 13.74 14.56 -12.25
CA MET A 303 12.45 14.79 -11.60
C MET A 303 12.22 16.25 -11.17
N ALA A 304 13.21 17.13 -11.23
CA ALA A 304 13.10 18.52 -10.74
C ALA A 304 11.86 19.22 -11.33
N GLY A 305 10.98 19.73 -10.45
CA GLY A 305 9.75 20.40 -10.85
C GLY A 305 8.53 19.47 -11.07
N LEU A 306 8.66 18.15 -10.89
CA LEU A 306 7.53 17.22 -10.92
C LEU A 306 6.55 17.53 -9.78
N TYR A 307 5.27 17.62 -10.10
CA TYR A 307 4.18 17.64 -9.14
C TYR A 307 3.57 16.25 -9.01
N THR A 308 3.33 15.82 -7.76
CA THR A 308 2.63 14.57 -7.46
C THR A 308 1.50 14.85 -6.47
N TYR A 309 0.39 14.16 -6.64
CA TYR A 309 -0.76 14.27 -5.75
C TYR A 309 -1.03 12.95 -5.02
N MET A 310 -1.53 13.08 -3.79
CA MET A 310 -1.81 11.93 -2.93
C MET A 310 -3.01 12.20 -2.00
N ASN A 311 -3.60 11.12 -1.48
CA ASN A 311 -4.73 11.16 -0.54
C ASN A 311 -4.37 10.71 0.87
N TYR A 312 -3.08 10.59 1.17
CA TYR A 312 -2.51 10.30 2.49
C TYR A 312 -1.65 11.48 2.97
N VAL A 313 -1.25 11.47 4.23
CA VAL A 313 -0.35 12.50 4.79
C VAL A 313 1.05 12.25 4.27
N PRO A 314 1.70 13.21 3.59
CA PRO A 314 3.04 13.01 3.04
C PRO A 314 4.09 12.87 4.14
N PHE A 315 5.14 12.10 3.89
CA PHE A 315 6.28 11.92 4.82
C PHE A 315 6.94 13.25 5.24
N LEU A 316 6.79 14.30 4.43
CA LEU A 316 7.26 15.66 4.74
C LEU A 316 6.71 16.18 6.07
N ASN A 317 5.52 15.78 6.47
CA ASN A 317 4.85 16.28 7.68
C ASN A 317 5.42 15.67 8.96
N ARG A 318 6.17 14.55 8.88
CA ARG A 318 6.88 13.92 10.00
C ARG A 318 6.01 13.77 11.25
N THR A 319 4.85 13.16 11.10
CA THR A 319 3.92 12.93 12.22
C THR A 319 4.35 11.72 13.06
N PRO A 320 3.88 11.57 14.32
CA PRO A 320 4.12 10.36 15.10
C PRO A 320 3.67 9.07 14.41
N ALA A 321 2.66 9.14 13.54
CA ALA A 321 2.22 7.98 12.74
C ALA A 321 3.28 7.57 11.70
N HIS A 322 3.99 8.55 11.11
CA HIS A 322 5.14 8.26 10.25
C HIS A 322 6.29 7.64 11.02
N ASP A 323 6.57 8.08 12.26
CA ASP A 323 7.62 7.47 13.07
C ASP A 323 7.32 6.00 13.34
N LEU A 324 6.07 5.64 13.66
CA LEU A 324 5.64 4.25 13.86
C LEU A 324 5.77 3.41 12.59
N TYR A 325 5.41 3.98 11.43
CA TYR A 325 5.62 3.34 10.13
C TYR A 325 7.11 3.11 9.85
N MET A 326 7.94 4.14 10.01
CA MET A 326 9.38 4.08 9.77
C MET A 326 10.08 3.09 10.70
N ASP A 327 9.64 3.00 11.97
CA ASP A 327 10.15 2.02 12.93
C ASP A 327 9.80 0.59 12.49
N ALA A 328 8.56 0.36 12.04
CA ALA A 328 8.13 -0.93 11.52
C ALA A 328 8.95 -1.32 10.26
N MET A 329 9.14 -0.39 9.32
CA MET A 329 9.94 -0.63 8.12
C MET A 329 11.39 -0.98 8.47
N ARG A 330 12.03 -0.22 9.36
CA ARG A 330 13.40 -0.50 9.81
C ARG A 330 13.54 -1.85 10.51
N ALA A 331 12.53 -2.24 11.28
CA ALA A 331 12.58 -3.47 12.07
C ALA A 331 12.27 -4.73 11.24
N TYR A 332 11.35 -4.64 10.28
CA TYR A 332 10.76 -5.82 9.65
C TYR A 332 10.89 -5.87 8.12
N ALA A 333 11.28 -4.78 7.49
CA ALA A 333 11.51 -4.68 6.05
C ALA A 333 12.77 -3.84 5.72
N PRO A 334 13.93 -4.14 6.34
CA PRO A 334 15.15 -3.33 6.21
C PRO A 334 15.76 -3.36 4.81
N GLU A 335 15.33 -4.28 3.96
CA GLU A 335 15.78 -4.40 2.56
C GLU A 335 15.30 -3.22 1.70
N LEU A 336 14.17 -2.59 2.04
CA LEU A 336 13.69 -1.40 1.33
C LEU A 336 14.37 -0.14 1.84
N GLN A 337 15.27 0.41 1.02
CA GLN A 337 15.98 1.64 1.34
C GLN A 337 15.92 2.64 0.17
N PRO A 338 15.48 3.88 0.44
CA PRO A 338 14.92 4.38 1.69
C PRO A 338 13.49 3.84 1.94
N PRO A 339 13.02 3.80 3.20
CA PRO A 339 11.72 3.22 3.53
C PRO A 339 10.51 4.13 3.23
N ASP A 340 10.73 5.42 2.99
CA ASP A 340 9.69 6.42 2.71
C ASP A 340 9.31 6.43 1.21
N GLN A 341 8.80 5.28 0.74
CA GLN A 341 8.29 5.08 -0.61
C GLN A 341 6.77 4.94 -0.60
N GLU A 342 6.12 5.56 -1.58
CA GLU A 342 4.66 5.67 -1.69
C GLU A 342 3.97 4.30 -1.63
N LEU A 343 4.39 3.36 -2.48
CA LEU A 343 3.72 2.06 -2.61
C LEU A 343 3.91 1.16 -1.38
N ALA A 344 5.01 1.34 -0.64
CA ALA A 344 5.19 0.68 0.65
C ALA A 344 4.19 1.23 1.69
N LEU A 345 3.99 2.56 1.74
CA LEU A 345 3.00 3.17 2.63
C LEU A 345 1.58 2.74 2.27
N VAL A 346 1.23 2.72 0.98
CA VAL A 346 -0.11 2.31 0.52
C VAL A 346 -0.40 0.84 0.88
N ALA A 347 0.57 -0.05 0.72
CA ALA A 347 0.41 -1.45 1.13
C ALA A 347 0.32 -1.61 2.66
N TYR A 348 1.10 -0.82 3.41
CA TYR A 348 0.97 -0.75 4.87
C TYR A 348 -0.43 -0.29 5.28
N LEU A 349 -0.99 0.75 4.65
CA LEU A 349 -2.36 1.24 4.88
C LEU A 349 -3.41 0.18 4.54
N SER A 350 -3.29 -0.50 3.40
CA SER A 350 -4.21 -1.57 2.99
C SER A 350 -4.19 -2.73 3.99
N THR A 351 -2.99 -3.11 4.45
CA THR A 351 -2.83 -4.12 5.49
C THR A 351 -3.45 -3.66 6.81
N ASP A 352 -3.22 -2.41 7.23
CA ASP A 352 -3.78 -1.84 8.46
C ASP A 352 -5.32 -1.80 8.43
N ILE A 353 -5.93 -1.49 7.29
CA ILE A 353 -7.38 -1.60 7.09
C ILE A 353 -7.85 -3.04 7.35
N PHE A 354 -7.18 -4.01 6.73
CA PHE A 354 -7.54 -5.42 6.91
C PHE A 354 -7.42 -5.84 8.39
N LEU A 355 -6.34 -5.47 9.04
CA LEU A 355 -6.13 -5.79 10.46
C LEU A 355 -7.12 -5.07 11.38
N THR A 356 -7.58 -3.87 11.02
CA THR A 356 -8.58 -3.11 11.77
C THR A 356 -9.90 -3.88 11.87
N GLY A 357 -10.34 -4.54 10.81
CA GLY A 357 -11.54 -5.40 10.84
C GLY A 357 -11.39 -6.58 11.78
N LEU A 358 -10.21 -7.20 11.82
CA LEU A 358 -9.91 -8.29 12.75
C LEU A 358 -9.80 -7.81 14.21
N LEU A 359 -9.18 -6.66 14.43
CA LEU A 359 -8.99 -6.09 15.79
C LEU A 359 -10.30 -5.61 16.41
N ARG A 360 -11.21 -5.04 15.61
CA ARG A 360 -12.52 -4.54 16.08
C ARG A 360 -13.59 -5.64 16.11
N GLY A 361 -13.34 -6.76 15.43
CA GLY A 361 -14.25 -7.89 15.37
C GLY A 361 -14.13 -8.86 16.57
N PRO A 362 -14.99 -9.89 16.63
CA PRO A 362 -14.90 -10.95 17.64
C PRO A 362 -13.62 -11.80 17.43
N ALA A 363 -13.21 -12.50 18.49
CA ALA A 363 -12.02 -13.35 18.43
C ALA A 363 -12.11 -14.52 17.43
N CYS A 364 -13.31 -14.87 16.99
CA CYS A 364 -13.58 -15.88 15.96
C CYS A 364 -14.63 -15.34 14.97
N PRO A 365 -14.26 -14.44 14.05
CA PRO A 365 -15.19 -13.89 13.08
C PRO A 365 -15.48 -14.90 11.97
N THR A 366 -16.67 -14.86 11.41
CA THR A 366 -16.90 -15.32 10.05
C THR A 366 -16.46 -14.24 9.06
N ARG A 367 -16.27 -14.59 7.77
CA ARG A 367 -15.99 -13.58 6.74
C ARG A 367 -17.10 -12.51 6.67
N ALA A 368 -18.37 -12.95 6.77
CA ALA A 368 -19.52 -12.05 6.78
C ALA A 368 -19.49 -11.09 7.97
N SER A 369 -19.29 -11.60 9.21
CA SER A 369 -19.24 -10.73 10.39
C SER A 369 -18.02 -9.80 10.38
N TYR A 370 -16.91 -10.19 9.76
CA TYR A 370 -15.77 -9.32 9.54
C TYR A 370 -16.12 -8.16 8.59
N ILE A 371 -16.75 -8.46 7.44
CA ILE A 371 -17.19 -7.45 6.47
C ILE A 371 -18.14 -6.46 7.14
N GLU A 372 -19.15 -6.96 7.87
CA GLU A 372 -20.09 -6.13 8.64
C GLU A 372 -19.37 -5.25 9.66
N THR A 373 -18.44 -5.82 10.43
CA THR A 373 -17.65 -5.08 11.41
C THR A 373 -16.86 -3.96 10.77
N LEU A 374 -16.11 -4.26 9.70
CA LEU A 374 -15.27 -3.25 9.06
C LEU A 374 -16.10 -2.20 8.32
N ARG A 375 -17.24 -2.57 7.70
CA ARG A 375 -18.20 -1.61 7.13
C ARG A 375 -18.83 -0.70 8.19
N GLY A 376 -18.92 -1.15 9.44
CA GLY A 376 -19.39 -0.33 10.56
C GLY A 376 -18.38 0.72 11.04
N VAL A 377 -17.14 0.70 10.60
CA VAL A 377 -16.09 1.65 11.00
C VAL A 377 -16.23 2.94 10.20
N THR A 378 -16.40 4.07 10.87
CA THR A 378 -16.60 5.40 10.27
C THR A 378 -15.53 6.42 10.62
N ASP A 379 -14.54 6.00 11.43
CA ASP A 379 -13.52 6.86 12.03
C ASP A 379 -12.08 6.42 11.72
N TYR A 380 -11.89 5.59 10.69
CA TYR A 380 -10.58 5.05 10.36
C TYR A 380 -9.66 6.14 9.78
N ASN A 381 -8.49 6.34 10.38
CA ASN A 381 -7.49 7.31 9.90
C ASN A 381 -6.05 6.77 9.91
N ALA A 382 -5.88 5.45 10.04
CA ALA A 382 -4.56 4.80 10.10
C ALA A 382 -3.60 5.44 11.14
N GLY A 383 -4.13 5.76 12.34
CA GLY A 383 -3.33 6.40 13.39
C GLY A 383 -2.81 7.80 13.06
N GLY A 384 -3.31 8.44 11.99
CA GLY A 384 -2.87 9.75 11.53
C GLY A 384 -2.06 9.74 10.23
N LEU A 385 -1.93 8.59 9.54
CA LEU A 385 -1.35 8.52 8.19
C LEU A 385 -2.33 9.02 7.12
N LEU A 386 -3.63 9.09 7.45
CA LEU A 386 -4.63 9.68 6.57
C LEU A 386 -5.02 11.08 7.05
N PRO A 387 -5.31 12.02 6.14
CA PRO A 387 -5.57 13.42 6.49
C PRO A 387 -6.95 13.66 7.10
N GLY A 388 -7.75 12.62 7.24
CA GLY A 388 -9.08 12.64 7.84
C GLY A 388 -9.63 11.23 7.96
N PRO A 389 -10.77 11.05 8.64
CA PRO A 389 -11.39 9.75 8.81
C PRO A 389 -11.95 9.21 7.49
N VAL A 390 -11.78 7.92 7.26
CA VAL A 390 -12.45 7.14 6.23
C VAL A 390 -13.67 6.48 6.84
N ASP A 391 -14.82 6.69 6.21
CA ASP A 391 -16.10 6.09 6.56
C ASP A 391 -16.35 4.88 5.66
N PHE A 392 -16.08 3.66 6.16
CA PHE A 392 -16.32 2.43 5.39
C PHE A 392 -17.81 2.08 5.28
N LYS A 393 -18.68 2.68 6.06
CA LYS A 393 -20.13 2.52 5.90
C LYS A 393 -20.62 3.26 4.64
N ASN A 394 -19.98 4.38 4.32
CA ASN A 394 -20.35 5.25 3.21
C ASN A 394 -19.25 5.28 2.14
N TRP A 395 -18.75 4.12 1.77
CA TRP A 395 -17.61 3.98 0.85
C TRP A 395 -17.94 4.34 -0.60
N GLY A 396 -16.96 4.31 -1.47
CA GLY A 396 -17.13 4.60 -2.90
C GLY A 396 -17.22 6.08 -3.23
N GLN A 397 -17.05 6.97 -2.23
CA GLN A 397 -17.06 8.41 -2.46
C GLN A 397 -15.73 8.85 -3.09
N LEU A 398 -15.84 9.51 -4.25
CA LEU A 398 -14.69 10.10 -4.94
C LEU A 398 -13.94 11.06 -3.99
N ASN A 399 -12.64 10.96 -3.92
CA ASN A 399 -11.80 11.92 -3.21
C ASN A 399 -11.93 13.31 -3.87
N LEU A 400 -12.31 14.30 -3.08
CA LEU A 400 -12.40 15.69 -3.54
C LEU A 400 -11.17 16.50 -3.19
N CYS A 401 -10.36 16.03 -2.25
CA CYS A 401 -9.21 16.76 -1.72
C CYS A 401 -7.93 15.94 -1.85
N TYR A 402 -6.88 16.59 -2.33
CA TYR A 402 -5.54 15.98 -2.49
C TYR A 402 -4.47 16.88 -1.88
N THR A 403 -3.43 16.25 -1.34
CA THR A 403 -2.18 16.93 -1.04
C THR A 403 -1.31 16.90 -2.29
N PHE A 404 -0.71 18.04 -2.64
CA PHE A 404 0.26 18.13 -3.72
C PHE A 404 1.65 18.39 -3.17
N VAL A 405 2.62 17.65 -3.68
CA VAL A 405 4.04 17.91 -3.44
C VAL A 405 4.73 18.21 -4.77
N ARG A 406 5.85 18.89 -4.70
CA ARG A 406 6.70 19.20 -5.85
C ARG A 406 8.13 18.77 -5.54
N VAL A 407 8.79 18.17 -6.50
CA VAL A 407 10.25 18.01 -6.44
C VAL A 407 10.89 19.39 -6.58
N ASN A 408 11.76 19.75 -5.65
CA ASN A 408 12.44 21.06 -5.69
C ASN A 408 13.29 21.22 -6.96
N ASN A 409 13.74 22.45 -7.23
CA ASN A 409 14.48 22.77 -8.46
C ASN A 409 15.85 22.07 -8.57
N GLN A 410 16.40 21.61 -7.47
CA GLN A 410 17.65 20.87 -7.40
C GLN A 410 17.46 19.37 -7.61
N GLY A 411 16.22 18.86 -7.52
CA GLY A 411 15.93 17.42 -7.56
C GLY A 411 16.41 16.68 -6.30
N THR A 412 16.46 17.34 -5.15
CA THR A 412 17.05 16.76 -3.94
C THR A 412 16.03 16.44 -2.85
N ASP A 413 14.86 17.07 -2.88
CA ASP A 413 13.80 16.89 -1.89
C ASP A 413 12.43 17.28 -2.46
N TYR A 414 11.39 16.94 -1.72
CA TYR A 414 10.01 17.33 -2.00
C TYR A 414 9.64 18.57 -1.20
N GLU A 415 8.75 19.38 -1.75
CA GLU A 415 8.16 20.56 -1.15
C GLU A 415 6.64 20.44 -1.15
N LEU A 416 5.98 20.77 -0.02
CA LEU A 416 4.54 20.82 0.04
C LEU A 416 4.01 22.01 -0.77
N VAL A 417 3.00 21.75 -1.59
CA VAL A 417 2.36 22.80 -2.42
C VAL A 417 1.03 23.18 -1.80
N LYS A 418 1.02 24.27 -1.05
CA LYS A 418 -0.17 24.81 -0.44
C LYS A 418 -1.15 25.35 -1.48
N ASP A 419 -2.43 25.29 -1.14
CA ASP A 419 -3.48 25.93 -1.92
C ASP A 419 -3.39 27.48 -1.84
N PRO A 420 -4.16 28.23 -2.62
CA PRO A 420 -4.15 29.69 -2.58
C PRO A 420 -4.50 30.30 -1.23
N ASP A 421 -5.25 29.59 -0.38
CA ASP A 421 -5.67 30.04 0.94
C ASP A 421 -4.66 29.59 2.05
N GLY A 422 -3.59 28.89 1.66
CA GLY A 422 -2.52 28.42 2.55
C GLY A 422 -2.76 27.06 3.19
N ALA A 423 -3.82 26.34 2.80
CA ALA A 423 -4.08 24.98 3.28
C ALA A 423 -3.12 23.97 2.63
N ASP A 424 -2.84 22.87 3.35
CA ASP A 424 -1.97 21.80 2.88
C ASP A 424 -2.66 20.89 1.84
N ARG A 425 -3.97 21.00 1.72
CA ARG A 425 -4.78 20.21 0.79
C ARG A 425 -5.55 21.11 -0.16
N TRP A 426 -5.54 20.73 -1.41
CA TRP A 426 -6.38 21.30 -2.46
C TRP A 426 -7.68 20.53 -2.53
N CYS A 427 -8.80 21.21 -2.30
CA CYS A 427 -10.12 20.60 -2.32
C CYS A 427 -10.95 21.20 -3.47
N GLY A 428 -11.79 20.38 -4.07
CA GLY A 428 -12.67 20.78 -5.15
C GLY A 428 -14.05 20.13 -5.03
N ASN A 429 -14.75 20.11 -6.16
CA ASN A 429 -16.07 19.56 -6.27
C ASN A 429 -16.12 18.46 -7.33
N ARG A 430 -17.04 17.53 -7.18
CA ARG A 430 -17.35 16.56 -8.22
C ARG A 430 -17.86 17.28 -9.46
N LEU A 431 -17.32 16.94 -10.63
CA LEU A 431 -17.81 17.48 -11.89
C LEU A 431 -19.26 17.03 -12.13
N ARG A 432 -20.02 17.84 -12.84
CA ARG A 432 -21.38 17.47 -13.24
C ARG A 432 -21.32 16.40 -14.33
N SER A 433 -22.19 15.42 -14.27
CA SER A 433 -22.43 14.52 -15.41
C SER A 433 -22.90 15.35 -16.62
N LYS A 434 -22.32 15.08 -17.79
CA LYS A 434 -22.77 15.69 -19.04
C LYS A 434 -24.09 15.08 -19.48
#